data_e424775751c297736eca6760fe71c7f4
#
_entry.id   e424775751c297736eca6760fe71c7f4
#
_cell.length_a   1.000
_cell.length_b   1.000
_cell.length_c   1.000
_cell.angle_alpha   90.00
_cell.angle_beta   90.00
_cell.angle_gamma   90.00
#
_symmetry.space_group_name_H-M   'P 1'
#
loop_
_entity.id
_entity.type
_entity.pdbx_description
1 polymer ?
#
loop_
_entity_poly.entity_id
_entity_poly.type
_entity_poly.pdbx_seq_one_letter_code
_entity_poly.pdbx_strand_id
1 'polypeptide(L)'
;WGRPWIYFRLADFYLYYAEVCNEINPNDANIIKYLDLVRERAGIPGYKDLATKAAPYGKNIIGNQELQREAIYRERIIEMLGEGNYYFDMHRWMRAGWSQDETTGKWIKDNEDKLLIRYGMDIDKASVKTYNSAKNTGIEFYDKIGEGSFYNRIVVDRYPWSKAMLLYPVPYNEMQKSELTVQNPLWN
;
A
#
# COMPACT_ATOMS: atom_id res chain seq x y z
N TRP A 1 14.59 3.83 29.23
CA TRP A 1 14.48 4.90 28.26
C TRP A 1 13.19 4.69 27.47
N GLY A 2 12.05 5.18 28.00
CA GLY A 2 10.76 5.14 27.34
C GLY A 2 10.72 6.18 26.24
N ARG A 3 10.79 5.76 24.99
CA ARG A 3 10.48 6.68 23.88
C ARG A 3 8.94 6.79 23.82
N PRO A 4 8.39 8.01 23.68
CA PRO A 4 6.95 8.15 23.51
C PRO A 4 6.51 7.43 22.24
N TRP A 5 5.42 6.69 22.33
CA TRP A 5 4.81 6.07 21.16
C TRP A 5 4.03 7.11 20.36
N ILE A 6 4.27 7.18 19.07
CA ILE A 6 3.54 8.09 18.19
C ILE A 6 2.30 7.36 17.68
N TYR A 7 1.12 7.81 18.10
CA TYR A 7 -0.15 7.25 17.64
C TYR A 7 -0.60 7.83 16.29
N PHE A 8 -0.37 9.12 16.08
CA PHE A 8 -0.75 9.84 14.88
C PHE A 8 0.31 10.85 14.49
N ARG A 9 0.44 11.11 13.21
CA ARG A 9 1.28 12.17 12.68
C ARG A 9 0.56 12.92 11.57
N LEU A 10 1.01 14.13 11.27
CA LEU A 10 0.31 15.05 10.37
C LEU A 10 0.06 14.46 8.98
N ALA A 11 0.99 13.66 8.45
CA ALA A 11 0.82 12.97 7.18
C ALA A 11 -0.37 12.00 7.17
N ASP A 12 -0.66 11.34 8.32
CA ASP A 12 -1.83 10.50 8.49
C ASP A 12 -3.13 11.28 8.23
N PHE A 13 -3.25 12.45 8.87
CA PHE A 13 -4.41 13.32 8.70
C PHE A 13 -4.52 13.87 7.28
N TYR A 14 -3.42 14.24 6.65
CA TYR A 14 -3.44 14.70 5.27
C TYR A 14 -3.98 13.63 4.32
N LEU A 15 -3.52 12.40 4.46
CA LEU A 15 -3.95 11.30 3.60
C LEU A 15 -5.39 10.85 3.88
N TYR A 16 -5.82 10.81 5.16
CA TYR A 16 -7.23 10.58 5.49
C TYR A 16 -8.14 11.68 4.95
N TYR A 17 -7.74 12.93 5.08
CA TYR A 17 -8.54 14.04 4.58
C TYR A 17 -8.66 14.02 3.05
N ALA A 18 -7.55 13.75 2.35
CA ALA A 18 -7.57 13.57 0.90
C ALA A 18 -8.50 12.41 0.48
N GLU A 19 -8.47 11.29 1.21
CA GLU A 19 -9.35 10.14 0.97
C GLU A 19 -10.82 10.52 1.12
N VAL A 20 -11.18 11.15 2.23
CA VAL A 20 -12.56 11.59 2.48
C VAL A 20 -13.03 12.57 1.41
N CYS A 21 -12.22 13.58 1.07
CA CYS A 21 -12.54 14.52 0.01
C CYS A 21 -12.80 13.82 -1.33
N ASN A 22 -11.95 12.83 -1.67
CA ASN A 22 -12.11 12.07 -2.92
C ASN A 22 -13.41 11.27 -2.98
N GLU A 23 -13.85 10.70 -1.86
CA GLU A 23 -15.10 9.93 -1.81
C GLU A 23 -16.34 10.84 -1.88
N ILE A 24 -16.25 12.06 -1.35
CA ILE A 24 -17.37 13.02 -1.36
C ILE A 24 -17.43 13.79 -2.69
N ASN A 25 -16.29 14.32 -3.15
CA ASN A 25 -16.22 15.14 -4.35
C ASN A 25 -14.83 15.00 -5.01
N PRO A 26 -14.70 14.22 -6.08
CA PRO A 26 -13.42 14.01 -6.78
C PRO A 26 -12.78 15.28 -7.37
N ASN A 27 -13.54 16.37 -7.47
CA ASN A 27 -13.03 17.64 -7.98
C ASN A 27 -12.55 18.59 -6.86
N ASP A 28 -12.53 18.14 -5.61
CA ASP A 28 -12.04 18.95 -4.50
C ASP A 28 -10.51 19.15 -4.62
N ALA A 29 -10.08 20.41 -4.70
CA ALA A 29 -8.67 20.77 -4.83
C ALA A 29 -7.82 20.33 -3.62
N ASN A 30 -8.44 20.09 -2.48
CA ASN A 30 -7.75 19.61 -1.29
C ASN A 30 -7.18 18.20 -1.46
N ILE A 31 -7.73 17.37 -2.34
CA ILE A 31 -7.22 16.02 -2.61
C ILE A 31 -5.76 16.11 -3.05
N ILE A 32 -5.52 16.83 -4.13
CA ILE A 32 -4.18 16.99 -4.70
C ILE A 32 -3.27 17.79 -3.77
N LYS A 33 -3.80 18.84 -3.14
CA LYS A 33 -3.04 19.66 -2.18
C LYS A 33 -2.43 18.81 -1.06
N TYR A 34 -3.20 17.95 -0.41
CA TYR A 34 -2.70 17.17 0.72
C TYR A 34 -1.85 15.97 0.30
N LEU A 35 -2.10 15.37 -0.85
CA LEU A 35 -1.20 14.41 -1.46
C LEU A 35 0.17 15.04 -1.76
N ASP A 36 0.17 16.21 -2.37
CA ASP A 36 1.39 16.88 -2.78
C ASP A 36 2.23 17.35 -1.58
N LEU A 37 1.62 17.79 -0.49
CA LEU A 37 2.34 18.12 0.74
C LEU A 37 3.15 16.92 1.30
N VAL A 38 2.60 15.71 1.22
CA VAL A 38 3.32 14.50 1.63
C VAL A 38 4.49 14.22 0.68
N ARG A 39 4.25 14.32 -0.63
CA ARG A 39 5.26 14.07 -1.67
C ARG A 39 6.39 15.10 -1.66
N GLU A 40 6.07 16.39 -1.52
CA GLU A 40 7.03 17.48 -1.41
C GLU A 40 7.96 17.31 -0.21
N ARG A 41 7.40 16.91 0.94
CA ARG A 41 8.22 16.59 2.11
C ARG A 41 9.22 15.44 1.84
N ALA A 42 8.83 14.48 1.03
CA ALA A 42 9.69 13.37 0.60
C ALA A 42 10.68 13.76 -0.52
N GLY A 43 10.64 14.99 -1.03
CA GLY A 43 11.50 15.48 -2.09
C GLY A 43 11.15 14.95 -3.47
N ILE A 44 9.92 14.48 -3.69
CA ILE A 44 9.44 13.97 -4.97
C ILE A 44 8.35 14.87 -5.58
N PRO A 45 8.25 14.92 -6.93
CA PRO A 45 7.27 15.77 -7.60
C PRO A 45 5.84 15.47 -7.17
N GLY A 46 5.05 16.51 -6.92
CA GLY A 46 3.61 16.40 -6.64
C GLY A 46 2.80 15.93 -7.84
N TYR A 47 1.58 15.49 -7.61
CA TYR A 47 0.65 15.09 -8.68
C TYR A 47 0.24 16.26 -9.56
N LYS A 48 0.19 17.48 -9.00
CA LYS A 48 -0.03 18.70 -9.77
C LYS A 48 1.05 18.89 -10.83
N ASP A 49 2.31 18.69 -10.47
CA ASP A 49 3.44 18.80 -11.40
C ASP A 49 3.45 17.64 -12.39
N LEU A 50 3.15 16.43 -11.94
CA LEU A 50 3.10 15.25 -12.80
C LEU A 50 2.00 15.35 -13.85
N ALA A 51 0.90 16.03 -13.55
CA ALA A 51 -0.20 16.24 -14.51
C ALA A 51 0.19 17.09 -15.72
N THR A 52 1.24 17.91 -15.59
CA THR A 52 1.73 18.80 -16.67
C THR A 52 2.85 18.18 -17.50
N LYS A 53 3.43 17.08 -17.06
CA LYS A 53 4.56 16.44 -17.76
C LYS A 53 4.10 15.54 -18.89
N ALA A 54 4.95 15.42 -19.91
CA ALA A 54 4.74 14.46 -20.99
C ALA A 54 5.09 13.02 -20.53
N ALA A 55 4.55 12.03 -21.26
CA ALA A 55 4.94 10.63 -21.08
C ALA A 55 6.46 10.45 -21.30
N PRO A 56 7.13 9.52 -20.59
CA PRO A 56 6.58 8.53 -19.66
C PRO A 56 6.41 9.03 -18.21
N TYR A 57 6.84 10.24 -17.90
CA TYR A 57 6.88 10.78 -16.54
C TYR A 57 5.58 11.48 -16.12
N GLY A 58 4.75 11.87 -17.10
CA GLY A 58 3.47 12.53 -16.83
C GLY A 58 2.43 11.57 -16.27
N LYS A 59 1.69 12.04 -15.26
CA LYS A 59 0.58 11.29 -14.67
C LYS A 59 -0.51 12.27 -14.23
N ASN A 60 -1.59 12.32 -14.98
CA ASN A 60 -2.75 13.12 -14.59
C ASN A 60 -3.79 12.23 -13.91
N ILE A 61 -4.06 12.49 -12.64
CA ILE A 61 -5.09 11.83 -11.84
C ILE A 61 -6.23 12.79 -11.45
N ILE A 62 -6.06 14.09 -11.72
CA ILE A 62 -6.93 15.17 -11.20
C ILE A 62 -8.35 14.99 -11.72
N GLY A 63 -9.33 15.01 -10.81
CA GLY A 63 -10.75 14.88 -11.13
C GLY A 63 -11.22 13.46 -11.44
N ASN A 64 -10.33 12.47 -11.44
CA ASN A 64 -10.69 11.07 -11.64
C ASN A 64 -10.67 10.34 -10.28
N GLN A 65 -11.85 10.04 -9.75
CA GLN A 65 -12.01 9.44 -8.42
C GLN A 65 -11.20 8.16 -8.24
N GLU A 66 -11.24 7.25 -9.22
CA GLU A 66 -10.53 5.96 -9.14
C GLU A 66 -9.01 6.14 -9.16
N LEU A 67 -8.50 6.97 -10.07
CA LEU A 67 -7.06 7.24 -10.15
C LEU A 67 -6.56 7.97 -8.90
N GLN A 68 -7.34 8.89 -8.37
CA GLN A 68 -7.05 9.58 -7.10
C GLN A 68 -7.07 8.60 -5.93
N ARG A 69 -8.08 7.71 -5.85
CA ARG A 69 -8.15 6.67 -4.83
C ARG A 69 -6.91 5.78 -4.83
N GLU A 70 -6.51 5.28 -6.01
CA GLU A 70 -5.29 4.47 -6.15
C GLU A 70 -4.03 5.23 -5.73
N ALA A 71 -3.96 6.51 -6.07
CA ALA A 71 -2.85 7.36 -5.66
C ALA A 71 -2.81 7.57 -4.14
N ILE A 72 -3.93 7.89 -3.51
CA ILE A 72 -4.06 8.07 -2.05
C ILE A 72 -3.63 6.80 -1.33
N TYR A 73 -4.15 5.64 -1.74
CA TYR A 73 -3.83 4.37 -1.12
C TYR A 73 -2.35 4.03 -1.25
N ARG A 74 -1.77 4.27 -2.42
CA ARG A 74 -0.35 4.06 -2.67
C ARG A 74 0.51 4.97 -1.79
N GLU A 75 0.23 6.27 -1.76
CA GLU A 75 0.98 7.22 -0.92
C GLU A 75 0.86 6.84 0.55
N ARG A 76 -0.32 6.40 0.99
CA ARG A 76 -0.53 5.97 2.37
C ARG A 76 0.26 4.72 2.73
N ILE A 77 0.26 3.70 1.87
CA ILE A 77 1.04 2.48 2.09
C ILE A 77 2.54 2.80 2.20
N ILE A 78 3.04 3.68 1.34
CA ILE A 78 4.46 4.06 1.33
C ILE A 78 4.81 4.92 2.54
N GLU A 79 4.02 5.95 2.82
CA GLU A 79 4.26 6.92 3.88
C GLU A 79 4.16 6.30 5.28
N MET A 80 3.22 5.36 5.48
CA MET A 80 2.97 4.68 6.75
C MET A 80 3.67 3.33 6.87
N LEU A 81 4.65 3.06 6.02
CA LEU A 81 5.37 1.78 6.03
C LEU A 81 6.03 1.53 7.39
N GLY A 82 5.72 0.38 7.99
CA GLY A 82 6.28 -0.03 9.29
C GLY A 82 5.59 0.57 10.52
N GLU A 83 4.53 1.39 10.34
CA GLU A 83 3.79 2.02 11.43
C GLU A 83 2.55 1.21 11.89
N GLY A 84 2.33 0.02 11.34
CA GLY A 84 1.23 -0.87 11.73
C GLY A 84 -0.11 -0.55 11.04
N ASN A 85 -0.19 0.52 10.25
CA ASN A 85 -1.44 0.96 9.61
C ASN A 85 -1.87 0.06 8.45
N TYR A 86 -0.93 -0.60 7.77
CA TYR A 86 -1.18 -1.38 6.56
C TYR A 86 -2.28 -2.43 6.73
N TYR A 87 -2.25 -3.18 7.83
CA TYR A 87 -3.25 -4.20 8.10
C TYR A 87 -4.67 -3.61 8.15
N PHE A 88 -4.85 -2.55 8.92
CA PHE A 88 -6.16 -1.92 9.09
C PHE A 88 -6.64 -1.24 7.81
N ASP A 89 -5.75 -0.58 7.09
CA ASP A 89 -6.06 0.05 5.82
C ASP A 89 -6.51 -0.96 4.77
N MET A 90 -5.81 -2.08 4.63
CA MET A 90 -6.19 -3.14 3.69
C MET A 90 -7.56 -3.75 4.01
N HIS A 91 -7.92 -3.86 5.29
CA HIS A 91 -9.24 -4.36 5.71
C HIS A 91 -10.33 -3.32 5.43
N ARG A 92 -10.15 -2.07 5.85
CA ARG A 92 -11.17 -1.03 5.63
C ARG A 92 -11.37 -0.67 4.16
N TRP A 93 -10.34 -0.85 3.32
CA TRP A 93 -10.45 -0.70 1.87
C TRP A 93 -11.01 -1.96 1.18
N MET A 94 -11.30 -3.01 1.92
CA MET A 94 -11.72 -4.32 1.40
C MET A 94 -10.69 -4.94 0.44
N ARG A 95 -9.41 -4.66 0.67
CA ARG A 95 -8.29 -5.11 -0.17
C ARG A 95 -7.41 -6.15 0.51
N ALA A 96 -7.74 -6.60 1.70
CA ALA A 96 -6.93 -7.58 2.44
C ALA A 96 -6.76 -8.90 1.66
N GLY A 97 -7.73 -9.26 0.82
CA GLY A 97 -7.67 -10.42 -0.08
C GLY A 97 -7.01 -10.17 -1.44
N TRP A 98 -6.47 -8.98 -1.69
CA TRP A 98 -5.82 -8.71 -2.97
C TRP A 98 -4.39 -9.23 -2.96
N SER A 99 -3.96 -9.79 -4.10
CA SER A 99 -2.60 -10.26 -4.29
C SER A 99 -2.08 -9.78 -5.63
N GLN A 100 -0.77 -9.93 -5.85
CA GLN A 100 -0.18 -9.70 -7.16
C GLN A 100 0.07 -11.02 -7.87
N ASP A 101 -0.21 -11.06 -9.15
CA ASP A 101 0.17 -12.18 -10.00
C ASP A 101 1.69 -12.33 -10.03
N GLU A 102 2.18 -13.55 -9.86
CA GLU A 102 3.61 -13.84 -9.76
C GLU A 102 4.37 -13.48 -11.04
N THR A 103 3.72 -13.64 -12.19
CA THR A 103 4.35 -13.45 -13.50
C THR A 103 4.21 -12.03 -14.00
N THR A 104 3.01 -11.47 -13.90
CA THR A 104 2.69 -10.17 -14.50
C THR A 104 2.82 -8.99 -13.51
N GLY A 105 2.87 -9.26 -12.21
CA GLY A 105 2.83 -8.25 -11.16
C GLY A 105 1.54 -7.47 -11.06
N LYS A 106 0.51 -7.82 -11.84
CA LYS A 106 -0.79 -7.15 -11.81
C LYS A 106 -1.57 -7.54 -10.56
N TRP A 107 -2.34 -6.60 -10.04
CA TRP A 107 -3.22 -6.88 -8.92
C TRP A 107 -4.35 -7.82 -9.32
N ILE A 108 -4.48 -8.91 -8.59
CA ILE A 108 -5.62 -9.82 -8.62
C ILE A 108 -6.54 -9.41 -7.49
N LYS A 109 -7.74 -9.02 -7.85
CA LYS A 109 -8.81 -8.70 -6.91
C LYS A 109 -9.55 -9.99 -6.58
N ASP A 110 -9.99 -10.12 -5.33
CA ASP A 110 -10.88 -11.21 -4.91
C ASP A 110 -10.26 -12.60 -5.12
N ASN A 111 -9.25 -12.88 -4.31
CA ASN A 111 -8.54 -14.17 -4.30
C ASN A 111 -9.23 -15.24 -3.42
N GLU A 112 -10.55 -15.23 -3.32
CA GLU A 112 -11.27 -16.27 -2.61
C GLU A 112 -10.87 -17.64 -3.18
N ASP A 113 -10.57 -18.59 -2.31
CA ASP A 113 -10.07 -19.94 -2.63
C ASP A 113 -8.65 -20.00 -3.25
N LYS A 114 -7.92 -18.90 -3.29
CA LYS A 114 -6.52 -18.86 -3.72
C LYS A 114 -5.60 -18.52 -2.58
N LEU A 115 -4.34 -18.88 -2.75
CA LEU A 115 -3.30 -18.48 -1.80
C LEU A 115 -2.94 -17.01 -2.04
N LEU A 116 -2.95 -16.21 -0.98
CA LEU A 116 -2.31 -14.91 -1.00
C LEU A 116 -0.81 -15.09 -0.97
N ILE A 117 -0.13 -14.32 -1.79
CA ILE A 117 1.32 -14.37 -1.90
C ILE A 117 1.90 -13.16 -1.19
N ARG A 118 2.77 -13.41 -0.22
CA ARG A 118 3.59 -12.38 0.40
C ARG A 118 4.94 -12.34 -0.27
N TYR A 119 5.25 -11.18 -0.83
CA TYR A 119 6.53 -10.92 -1.44
C TYR A 119 7.49 -10.28 -0.44
N GLY A 120 8.73 -10.68 -0.52
CA GLY A 120 9.87 -10.01 0.05
C GLY A 120 10.76 -9.45 -1.05
N MET A 121 11.79 -8.77 -0.63
CA MET A 121 12.83 -8.26 -1.51
C MET A 121 14.17 -8.84 -1.07
N ASP A 122 14.90 -9.42 -1.99
CA ASP A 122 16.26 -9.87 -1.78
C ASP A 122 17.21 -9.06 -2.65
N ILE A 123 18.43 -8.90 -2.18
CA ILE A 123 19.46 -8.18 -2.93
C ILE A 123 20.16 -9.18 -3.84
N ASP A 124 20.15 -8.93 -5.14
CA ASP A 124 20.92 -9.71 -6.07
C ASP A 124 22.42 -9.47 -5.87
N LYS A 125 23.10 -10.47 -5.33
CA LYS A 125 24.56 -10.42 -5.10
C LYS A 125 25.36 -10.22 -6.38
N ALA A 126 24.83 -10.60 -7.53
CA ALA A 126 25.50 -10.40 -8.81
C ALA A 126 25.54 -8.92 -9.19
N SER A 127 24.49 -8.17 -8.89
CA SER A 127 24.42 -6.72 -9.14
C SER A 127 25.36 -5.93 -8.23
N VAL A 128 25.68 -6.44 -7.05
CA VAL A 128 26.63 -5.80 -6.13
C VAL A 128 28.05 -5.79 -6.68
N LYS A 129 28.42 -6.70 -7.56
CA LYS A 129 29.75 -6.75 -8.19
C LYS A 129 30.07 -5.52 -9.02
N THR A 130 29.07 -4.82 -9.51
CA THR A 130 29.23 -3.59 -10.30
C THR A 130 29.25 -2.34 -9.43
N TYR A 131 28.93 -2.46 -8.14
CA TYR A 131 28.89 -1.35 -7.23
C TYR A 131 30.26 -0.80 -6.90
N ASN A 132 30.49 0.46 -7.18
CA ASN A 132 31.69 1.17 -6.78
C ASN A 132 31.38 2.02 -5.53
N SER A 133 31.76 1.51 -4.37
CA SER A 133 31.49 2.16 -3.07
C SER A 133 32.15 3.54 -2.94
N ALA A 134 33.32 3.74 -3.56
CA ALA A 134 34.02 5.04 -3.48
C ALA A 134 33.29 6.15 -4.27
N LYS A 135 32.56 5.77 -5.31
CA LYS A 135 31.81 6.70 -6.16
C LYS A 135 30.31 6.64 -5.92
N ASN A 136 29.84 5.72 -5.09
CA ASN A 136 28.42 5.41 -4.91
C ASN A 136 27.68 5.23 -6.25
N THR A 137 28.29 4.47 -7.16
CA THR A 137 27.81 4.26 -8.53
C THR A 137 27.84 2.78 -8.88
N GLY A 138 27.16 2.41 -9.95
CA GLY A 138 27.11 1.03 -10.46
C GLY A 138 25.97 0.20 -9.95
N ILE A 139 25.06 0.79 -9.15
CA ILE A 139 23.80 0.17 -8.75
C ILE A 139 22.72 0.69 -9.68
N GLU A 140 22.12 -0.21 -10.45
CA GLU A 140 20.92 0.09 -11.22
C GLU A 140 19.70 -0.12 -10.32
N PHE A 141 19.14 0.97 -9.83
CA PHE A 141 17.91 0.93 -9.07
C PHE A 141 16.72 0.96 -10.03
N TYR A 142 15.75 0.07 -9.83
CA TYR A 142 14.39 0.16 -10.35
C TYR A 142 14.09 -0.26 -11.79
N ASP A 143 15.07 -0.51 -12.64
CA ASP A 143 14.77 -0.77 -14.04
C ASP A 143 14.27 -2.19 -14.31
N LYS A 144 14.59 -3.12 -13.43
CA LYS A 144 14.20 -4.54 -13.59
C LYS A 144 13.85 -5.17 -12.26
N ILE A 145 12.73 -5.85 -12.21
CA ILE A 145 12.38 -6.78 -11.14
C ILE A 145 12.67 -8.18 -11.70
N GLY A 146 13.56 -8.92 -11.04
CA GLY A 146 13.89 -10.27 -11.45
C GLY A 146 15.40 -10.54 -11.48
N GLU A 147 15.78 -11.63 -12.10
CA GLU A 147 17.17 -12.06 -12.20
C GLU A 147 18.04 -10.99 -12.87
N GLY A 148 19.15 -10.66 -12.25
CA GLY A 148 20.08 -9.63 -12.72
C GLY A 148 19.76 -8.20 -12.28
N SER A 149 18.73 -7.98 -11.46
CA SER A 149 18.47 -6.69 -10.82
C SER A 149 19.07 -6.62 -9.42
N PHE A 150 19.32 -5.41 -8.94
CA PHE A 150 19.80 -5.21 -7.57
C PHE A 150 18.79 -5.69 -6.53
N TYR A 151 17.49 -5.50 -6.81
CA TYR A 151 16.41 -5.97 -5.98
C TYR A 151 15.62 -7.07 -6.67
N ASN A 152 15.70 -8.28 -6.15
CA ASN A 152 14.89 -9.41 -6.59
C ASN A 152 13.64 -9.51 -5.72
N ARG A 153 12.49 -9.59 -6.36
CA ARG A 153 11.24 -9.93 -5.69
C ARG A 153 11.18 -11.44 -5.49
N ILE A 154 11.14 -11.88 -4.25
CA ILE A 154 11.00 -13.28 -3.89
C ILE A 154 9.66 -13.54 -3.22
N VAL A 155 9.11 -14.72 -3.42
CA VAL A 155 7.96 -15.19 -2.66
C VAL A 155 8.43 -15.65 -1.29
N VAL A 156 7.98 -14.97 -0.25
CA VAL A 156 8.34 -15.29 1.13
C VAL A 156 7.37 -16.30 1.71
N ASP A 157 6.09 -16.16 1.39
CA ASP A 157 5.05 -16.99 1.97
C ASP A 157 3.80 -17.06 1.08
N ARG A 158 3.03 -18.14 1.25
CA ARG A 158 1.72 -18.34 0.63
C ARG A 158 0.75 -18.82 1.70
N TYR A 159 -0.32 -18.11 1.90
CA TYR A 159 -1.32 -18.45 2.92
C TYR A 159 -2.74 -18.40 2.35
N PRO A 160 -3.64 -19.26 2.88
CA PRO A 160 -5.03 -19.27 2.43
C PRO A 160 -5.74 -17.97 2.78
N TRP A 161 -6.66 -17.58 1.95
CA TRP A 161 -7.52 -16.42 2.15
C TRP A 161 -8.99 -16.82 2.01
N SER A 162 -9.82 -16.28 2.89
CA SER A 162 -11.27 -16.28 2.73
C SER A 162 -11.86 -14.92 3.08
N LYS A 163 -13.03 -14.59 2.57
CA LYS A 163 -13.73 -13.32 2.87
C LYS A 163 -14.05 -13.17 4.36
N ALA A 164 -14.19 -14.28 5.08
CA ALA A 164 -14.34 -14.25 6.53
C ALA A 164 -13.22 -13.45 7.21
N MET A 165 -12.00 -13.52 6.68
CA MET A 165 -10.82 -12.86 7.24
C MET A 165 -10.82 -11.33 7.13
N LEU A 166 -11.80 -10.73 6.44
CA LEU A 166 -12.01 -9.27 6.48
C LEU A 166 -12.43 -8.77 7.86
N LEU A 167 -13.09 -9.61 8.62
CA LEU A 167 -13.53 -9.31 9.99
C LEU A 167 -12.95 -10.37 10.93
N TYR A 168 -12.59 -9.97 12.13
CA TYR A 168 -12.25 -10.95 13.17
C TYR A 168 -13.47 -11.72 13.61
N PRO A 169 -13.35 -13.03 13.90
CA PRO A 169 -14.42 -13.74 14.55
C PRO A 169 -14.67 -13.18 15.94
N VAL A 170 -15.93 -13.14 16.35
CA VAL A 170 -16.27 -12.86 17.74
C VAL A 170 -15.78 -14.05 18.57
N PRO A 171 -14.94 -13.83 19.60
CA PRO A 171 -14.43 -14.92 20.43
C PRO A 171 -15.56 -15.76 21.02
N TYR A 172 -15.40 -17.07 21.05
CA TYR A 172 -16.43 -18.00 21.51
C TYR A 172 -16.95 -17.65 22.91
N ASN A 173 -16.04 -17.30 23.82
CA ASN A 173 -16.40 -16.89 25.18
C ASN A 173 -17.28 -15.64 25.23
N GLU A 174 -17.16 -14.74 24.27
CA GLU A 174 -18.02 -13.54 24.17
C GLU A 174 -19.39 -13.92 23.64
N MET A 175 -19.46 -14.86 22.69
CA MET A 175 -20.74 -15.36 22.19
C MET A 175 -21.56 -16.05 23.27
N GLN A 176 -20.92 -16.74 24.21
CA GLN A 176 -21.61 -17.41 25.31
C GLN A 176 -22.19 -16.46 26.38
N LYS A 177 -21.74 -15.21 26.42
CA LYS A 177 -22.22 -14.23 27.41
C LYS A 177 -23.59 -13.67 27.10
N SER A 178 -24.04 -13.73 25.86
CA SER A 178 -25.32 -13.19 25.45
C SER A 178 -25.88 -13.95 24.23
N GLU A 179 -27.13 -14.38 24.34
CA GLU A 179 -27.87 -14.99 23.23
C GLU A 179 -28.10 -14.03 22.05
N LEU A 180 -27.95 -12.73 22.27
CA LEU A 180 -28.07 -11.70 21.25
C LEU A 180 -26.78 -11.50 20.45
N THR A 181 -25.66 -12.08 20.91
CA THR A 181 -24.38 -11.96 20.19
C THR A 181 -24.35 -12.90 19.01
N VAL A 182 -24.26 -12.34 17.82
CA VAL A 182 -24.18 -13.07 16.55
C VAL A 182 -22.76 -13.03 16.03
N GLN A 183 -22.28 -14.14 15.48
CA GLN A 183 -20.97 -14.24 14.86
C GLN A 183 -20.89 -13.35 13.62
N ASN A 184 -19.70 -12.83 13.35
CA ASN A 184 -19.45 -12.12 12.11
C ASN A 184 -19.71 -13.02 10.88
N PRO A 185 -20.17 -12.43 9.76
CA PRO A 185 -20.47 -13.19 8.54
C PRO A 185 -19.32 -14.11 8.12
N LEU A 186 -19.69 -15.30 7.64
CA LEU A 186 -18.78 -16.32 7.12
C LEU A 186 -17.88 -17.02 8.17
N TRP A 187 -18.07 -16.79 9.45
CA TRP A 187 -17.39 -17.49 10.55
C TRP A 187 -18.28 -18.56 11.23
N ASN A 188 -19.40 -18.91 10.65
CA ASN A 188 -20.33 -19.94 11.15
C ASN A 188 -19.82 -21.35 10.85
#